data_8ee9135e96f19c8594a6c3a097125d46
#
_entry.id   8ee9135e96f19c8594a6c3a097125d46
#
_cell.length_a   1.000
_cell.length_b   1.000
_cell.length_c   1.000
_cell.angle_alpha   90.00
_cell.angle_beta   90.00
_cell.angle_gamma   90.00
#
_symmetry.space_group_name_H-M   'P 1'
#
loop_
_entity.id
_entity.type
_entity.pdbx_description
1 polymer ?
#
loop_
_entity_poly.entity_id
_entity_poly.type
_entity_poly.pdbx_seq_one_letter_code
_entity_poly.pdbx_strand_id
1 'polypeptide(L)'
;MGSFPTGVTVVTAESEPGKVHGMTANSLTAVSLDPLLILICVDQKARLLGHLKAQRRFGVNILKDSQQRLSEFFALPEQDPTEEAGLGVRFRWTDSRIPLLEDALAHITCNVVAQYMSGDHTIFVGEVQSLELHEGEPLVHHRGGYHRLGPRNS
;
A
#
# COMPACT_ATOMS: atom_id res chain seq x y z
N MET A 1 -18.18 7.70 3.36
CA MET A 1 -16.80 7.79 2.78
C MET A 1 -16.72 7.33 1.31
N GLY A 2 -17.56 6.40 0.85
CA GLY A 2 -17.49 5.87 -0.52
C GLY A 2 -17.59 6.89 -1.65
N SER A 3 -18.17 8.07 -1.41
CA SER A 3 -18.25 9.16 -2.42
C SER A 3 -16.97 9.97 -2.58
N PHE A 4 -15.95 9.73 -1.74
CA PHE A 4 -14.63 10.35 -1.87
C PHE A 4 -13.72 9.44 -2.70
N PRO A 5 -13.40 9.82 -3.96
CA PRO A 5 -12.53 9.02 -4.80
C PRO A 5 -11.11 9.03 -4.26
N THR A 6 -10.47 7.87 -4.23
CA THR A 6 -9.09 7.73 -3.77
C THR A 6 -8.25 6.99 -4.79
N GLY A 7 -6.94 7.16 -4.73
CA GLY A 7 -6.02 6.19 -5.30
C GLY A 7 -6.12 4.85 -4.57
N VAL A 8 -5.44 3.84 -5.09
CA VAL A 8 -5.36 2.50 -4.52
C VAL A 8 -3.91 2.15 -4.31
N THR A 9 -3.59 1.61 -3.14
CA THR A 9 -2.24 1.19 -2.79
C THR A 9 -2.23 -0.25 -2.31
N VAL A 10 -1.08 -0.91 -2.42
CA VAL A 10 -0.74 -2.11 -1.67
C VAL A 10 0.36 -1.75 -0.68
N VAL A 11 0.05 -1.86 0.60
CA VAL A 11 1.04 -1.72 1.68
C VAL A 11 1.73 -3.06 1.87
N THR A 12 3.05 -3.06 1.89
CA THR A 12 3.87 -4.28 1.97
C THR A 12 4.82 -4.23 3.16
N ALA A 13 5.00 -5.38 3.80
CA ALA A 13 5.97 -5.59 4.85
C ALA A 13 6.55 -7.01 4.77
N GLU A 14 7.74 -7.20 5.33
CA GLU A 14 8.30 -8.53 5.53
C GLU A 14 7.51 -9.24 6.64
N SER A 15 6.96 -10.40 6.36
CA SER A 15 6.22 -11.21 7.34
C SER A 15 7.10 -12.20 8.08
N GLU A 16 7.95 -12.91 7.34
CA GLU A 16 9.01 -13.81 7.78
C GLU A 16 10.23 -13.54 6.90
N PRO A 17 11.44 -13.96 7.28
CA PRO A 17 12.62 -13.74 6.46
C PRO A 17 12.42 -14.15 4.99
N GLY A 18 12.46 -13.17 4.10
CA GLY A 18 12.28 -13.36 2.66
C GLY A 18 10.82 -13.54 2.19
N LYS A 19 9.83 -13.46 3.09
CA LYS A 19 8.41 -13.53 2.74
C LYS A 19 7.75 -12.18 2.86
N VAL A 20 6.87 -11.89 1.93
CA VAL A 20 6.11 -10.63 1.87
C VAL A 20 4.67 -10.86 2.31
N HIS A 21 4.13 -9.91 3.06
CA HIS A 21 2.69 -9.76 3.22
C HIS A 21 2.27 -8.40 2.67
N GLY A 22 1.25 -8.40 1.81
CA GLY A 22 0.66 -7.21 1.23
C GLY A 22 -0.79 -7.02 1.67
N MET A 23 -1.24 -5.79 1.73
CA MET A 23 -2.62 -5.43 2.02
C MET A 23 -3.04 -4.23 1.16
N THR A 24 -4.17 -4.36 0.46
CA THR A 24 -4.77 -3.23 -0.26
C THR A 24 -5.30 -2.20 0.72
N ALA A 25 -4.95 -0.95 0.49
CA ALA A 25 -5.39 0.18 1.29
C ALA A 25 -5.61 1.42 0.43
N ASN A 26 -6.65 2.18 0.76
CA ASN A 26 -6.90 3.51 0.20
C ASN A 26 -6.83 4.62 1.26
N SER A 27 -6.34 4.30 2.45
CA SER A 27 -6.23 5.19 3.60
C SER A 27 -4.95 6.04 3.62
N LEU A 28 -4.17 6.01 2.53
CA LEU A 28 -2.95 6.81 2.40
C LEU A 28 -3.25 8.31 2.38
N THR A 29 -2.54 9.08 3.20
CA THR A 29 -2.56 10.54 3.12
C THR A 29 -1.22 11.16 3.51
N ALA A 30 -0.93 12.33 2.93
CA ALA A 30 0.21 13.16 3.32
C ALA A 30 -0.07 13.82 4.68
N VAL A 31 0.95 13.91 5.53
CA VAL A 31 0.87 14.48 6.88
C VAL A 31 1.75 15.72 7.01
N SER A 32 3.01 15.66 6.57
CA SER A 32 4.00 16.73 6.73
C SER A 32 4.98 16.72 5.56
N LEU A 33 5.53 17.88 5.25
CA LEU A 33 6.59 18.05 4.25
C LEU A 33 7.97 18.13 4.89
N ASP A 34 8.06 18.55 6.15
CA ASP A 34 9.32 18.65 6.89
C ASP A 34 9.07 18.28 8.37
N PRO A 35 9.48 17.08 8.84
CA PRO A 35 9.93 15.95 8.01
C PRO A 35 8.83 15.45 7.07
N LEU A 36 9.21 14.73 6.01
CA LEU A 36 8.25 14.17 5.08
C LEU A 36 7.55 12.96 5.69
N LEU A 37 6.27 13.14 6.04
CA LEU A 37 5.44 12.14 6.71
C LEU A 37 4.20 11.82 5.89
N ILE A 38 3.86 10.54 5.91
CA ILE A 38 2.57 10.01 5.43
C ILE A 38 1.91 9.20 6.54
N LEU A 39 0.61 8.94 6.42
CA LEU A 39 -0.07 7.98 7.28
C LEU A 39 -0.84 6.94 6.47
N ILE A 40 -1.03 5.79 7.10
CA ILE A 40 -1.93 4.72 6.67
C ILE A 40 -2.77 4.26 7.86
N CYS A 41 -3.99 3.79 7.61
CA CYS A 41 -4.86 3.18 8.62
C CYS A 41 -4.96 1.68 8.33
N VAL A 42 -4.75 0.86 9.35
CA VAL A 42 -4.74 -0.60 9.26
C VAL A 42 -5.76 -1.17 10.26
N ASP A 43 -6.69 -2.00 9.76
CA ASP A 43 -7.69 -2.66 10.58
C ASP A 43 -7.02 -3.52 11.68
N GLN A 44 -7.61 -3.54 12.90
CA GLN A 44 -7.11 -4.32 14.03
C GLN A 44 -7.09 -5.83 13.75
N LYS A 45 -7.90 -6.31 12.80
CA LYS A 45 -7.95 -7.71 12.39
C LYS A 45 -7.02 -8.05 11.22
N ALA A 46 -6.41 -7.05 10.57
CA ALA A 46 -5.53 -7.27 9.44
C ALA A 46 -4.22 -7.94 9.89
N ARG A 47 -3.80 -8.97 9.16
CA ARG A 47 -2.51 -9.64 9.42
C ARG A 47 -1.32 -8.68 9.33
N LEU A 48 -1.41 -7.70 8.43
CA LEU A 48 -0.36 -6.68 8.25
C LEU A 48 -0.06 -5.92 9.54
N LEU A 49 -1.05 -5.72 10.41
CA LEU A 49 -0.89 -4.98 11.68
C LEU A 49 0.28 -5.51 12.52
N GLY A 50 0.34 -6.83 12.71
CA GLY A 50 1.40 -7.49 13.47
C GLY A 50 2.78 -7.28 12.84
N HIS A 51 2.87 -7.38 11.52
CA HIS A 51 4.11 -7.19 10.79
C HIS A 51 4.62 -5.74 10.88
N LEU A 52 3.73 -4.75 10.75
CA LEU A 52 4.10 -3.32 10.91
C LEU A 52 4.59 -2.99 12.33
N LYS A 53 3.95 -3.55 13.35
CA LYS A 53 4.37 -3.38 14.75
C LYS A 53 5.74 -3.99 15.01
N ALA A 54 6.02 -5.16 14.43
CA ALA A 54 7.30 -5.87 14.60
C ALA A 54 8.43 -5.24 13.79
N GLN A 55 8.19 -4.97 12.52
CA GLN A 55 9.21 -4.50 11.58
C GLN A 55 9.49 -3.00 11.67
N ARG A 56 8.49 -2.21 12.07
CA ARG A 56 8.53 -0.75 12.15
C ARG A 56 8.95 -0.06 10.84
N ARG A 57 8.67 -0.71 9.71
CA ARG A 57 8.93 -0.21 8.37
C ARG A 57 7.97 -0.87 7.38
N PHE A 58 7.68 -0.18 6.29
CA PHE A 58 6.75 -0.65 5.26
C PHE A 58 7.01 0.01 3.91
N GLY A 59 6.56 -0.67 2.87
CA GLY A 59 6.44 -0.13 1.52
C GLY A 59 5.00 0.27 1.21
N VAL A 60 4.84 1.34 0.45
CA VAL A 60 3.56 1.71 -0.17
C VAL A 60 3.75 1.66 -1.67
N ASN A 61 2.93 0.87 -2.35
CA ASN A 61 2.95 0.68 -3.79
C ASN A 61 1.66 1.25 -4.36
N ILE A 62 1.73 2.41 -5.02
CA ILE A 62 0.57 3.03 -5.66
C ILE A 62 0.29 2.27 -6.95
N LEU A 63 -0.93 1.76 -7.11
CA LEU A 63 -1.29 0.89 -8.23
C LEU A 63 -1.60 1.68 -9.50
N LYS A 64 -1.21 1.07 -10.64
CA LYS A 64 -1.63 1.49 -11.98
C LYS A 64 -3.07 1.01 -12.27
N ASP A 65 -3.73 1.68 -13.19
CA ASP A 65 -5.09 1.34 -13.66
C ASP A 65 -5.20 -0.10 -14.20
N SER A 66 -4.11 -0.67 -14.70
CA SER A 66 -4.03 -2.06 -15.16
C SER A 66 -3.93 -3.09 -14.02
N GLN A 67 -3.78 -2.67 -12.77
CA GLN A 67 -3.50 -3.54 -11.62
C GLN A 67 -4.72 -3.78 -10.71
N GLN A 68 -5.94 -3.64 -11.24
CA GLN A 68 -7.17 -3.89 -10.48
C GLN A 68 -7.18 -5.29 -9.84
N ARG A 69 -6.79 -6.34 -10.57
CA ARG A 69 -6.76 -7.71 -10.04
C ARG A 69 -5.78 -7.88 -8.87
N LEU A 70 -4.68 -7.15 -8.86
CA LEU A 70 -3.75 -7.13 -7.71
C LEU A 70 -4.41 -6.46 -6.51
N SER A 71 -5.14 -5.36 -6.72
CA SER A 71 -5.89 -4.71 -5.65
C SER A 71 -6.93 -5.64 -5.04
N GLU A 72 -7.68 -6.37 -5.86
CA GLU A 72 -8.68 -7.34 -5.40
C GLU A 72 -8.04 -8.47 -4.60
N PHE A 73 -6.92 -9.03 -5.08
CA PHE A 73 -6.19 -10.09 -4.41
C PHE A 73 -5.67 -9.67 -3.03
N PHE A 74 -4.97 -8.54 -2.94
CA PHE A 74 -4.42 -8.05 -1.67
C PHE A 74 -5.47 -7.46 -0.72
N ALA A 75 -6.73 -7.32 -1.15
CA ALA A 75 -7.85 -7.00 -0.28
C ALA A 75 -8.42 -8.23 0.47
N LEU A 76 -8.06 -9.45 0.03
CA LEU A 76 -8.52 -10.67 0.67
C LEU A 76 -7.83 -10.89 2.02
N PRO A 77 -8.56 -11.33 3.06
CA PRO A 77 -7.97 -11.65 4.36
C PRO A 77 -7.04 -12.86 4.30
N GLU A 78 -7.28 -13.77 3.36
CA GLU A 78 -6.43 -14.93 3.04
C GLU A 78 -6.01 -14.84 1.58
N GLN A 79 -4.72 -14.91 1.34
CA GLN A 79 -4.11 -14.79 0.02
C GLN A 79 -3.53 -16.14 -0.37
N ASP A 80 -4.06 -16.74 -1.44
CA ASP A 80 -3.59 -18.03 -1.94
C ASP A 80 -2.29 -17.84 -2.73
N PRO A 81 -1.18 -18.51 -2.36
CA PRO A 81 0.09 -18.40 -3.07
C PRO A 81 0.02 -18.83 -4.54
N THR A 82 -0.91 -19.74 -4.89
CA THR A 82 -1.09 -20.18 -6.26
C THR A 82 -1.76 -19.09 -7.11
N GLU A 83 -2.74 -18.40 -6.54
CA GLU A 83 -3.37 -17.25 -7.19
C GLU A 83 -2.39 -16.08 -7.33
N GLU A 84 -1.60 -15.80 -6.28
CA GLU A 84 -0.53 -14.80 -6.32
C GLU A 84 0.44 -15.06 -7.47
N ALA A 85 0.92 -16.29 -7.59
CA ALA A 85 1.81 -16.70 -8.69
C ALA A 85 1.11 -16.58 -10.06
N GLY A 86 -0.16 -16.93 -10.15
CA GLY A 86 -0.99 -16.81 -11.37
C GLY A 86 -1.20 -15.36 -11.81
N LEU A 87 -1.18 -14.41 -10.89
CA LEU A 87 -1.23 -12.98 -11.18
C LEU A 87 0.12 -12.39 -11.60
N GLY A 88 1.20 -13.17 -11.56
CA GLY A 88 2.54 -12.73 -11.90
C GLY A 88 3.11 -11.71 -10.89
N VAL A 89 2.66 -11.78 -9.64
CA VAL A 89 3.15 -10.88 -8.57
C VAL A 89 4.64 -11.09 -8.36
N ARG A 90 5.41 -10.00 -8.40
CA ARG A 90 6.83 -10.01 -8.11
C ARG A 90 7.17 -8.86 -7.16
N PHE A 91 8.10 -9.15 -6.25
CA PHE A 91 8.61 -8.16 -5.32
C PHE A 91 10.12 -7.99 -5.49
N ARG A 92 10.58 -6.76 -5.36
CA ARG A 92 11.97 -6.44 -5.14
C ARG A 92 12.18 -5.99 -3.70
N TRP A 93 13.38 -6.20 -3.19
CA TRP A 93 13.75 -5.83 -1.83
C TRP A 93 14.67 -4.62 -1.84
N THR A 94 14.43 -3.67 -0.95
CA THR A 94 15.36 -2.58 -0.67
C THR A 94 16.47 -3.04 0.27
N ASP A 95 17.56 -2.28 0.37
CA ASP A 95 18.64 -2.54 1.33
C ASP A 95 18.14 -2.55 2.77
N SER A 96 17.10 -1.76 3.07
CA SER A 96 16.42 -1.73 4.36
C SER A 96 15.41 -2.88 4.56
N ARG A 97 15.41 -3.90 3.68
CA ARG A 97 14.50 -5.06 3.72
C ARG A 97 13.02 -4.68 3.68
N ILE A 98 12.69 -3.64 2.94
CA ILE A 98 11.30 -3.30 2.62
C ILE A 98 10.96 -3.91 1.26
N PRO A 99 9.95 -4.81 1.18
CA PRO A 99 9.52 -5.36 -0.09
C PRO A 99 8.66 -4.34 -0.86
N LEU A 100 8.91 -4.20 -2.15
CA LEU A 100 8.16 -3.34 -3.06
C LEU A 100 7.62 -4.17 -4.21
N LEU A 101 6.34 -3.98 -4.53
CA LEU A 101 5.68 -4.63 -5.66
C LEU A 101 6.25 -4.09 -6.96
N GLU A 102 6.78 -4.96 -7.84
CA GLU A 102 7.25 -4.54 -9.16
C GLU A 102 6.10 -3.94 -9.99
N ASP A 103 6.43 -3.09 -10.94
CA ASP A 103 5.50 -2.41 -11.88
C ASP A 103 4.45 -1.47 -11.26
N ALA A 104 4.52 -1.12 -9.99
CA ALA A 104 3.62 -0.12 -9.43
C ALA A 104 3.85 1.27 -10.07
N LEU A 105 2.85 2.17 -9.96
CA LEU A 105 2.95 3.56 -10.44
C LEU A 105 3.95 4.37 -9.63
N ALA A 106 4.00 4.13 -8.33
CA ALA A 106 4.98 4.74 -7.44
C ALA A 106 5.30 3.84 -6.26
N HIS A 107 6.50 3.99 -5.72
CA HIS A 107 6.95 3.31 -4.51
C HIS A 107 7.35 4.32 -3.45
N ILE A 108 6.91 4.11 -2.23
CA ILE A 108 7.31 4.90 -1.07
C ILE A 108 7.80 3.93 -0.01
N THR A 109 8.99 4.14 0.53
CA THR A 109 9.48 3.38 1.69
C THR A 109 9.42 4.24 2.94
N CYS A 110 8.99 3.64 4.06
CA CYS A 110 8.76 4.36 5.30
C CYS A 110 9.32 3.64 6.51
N ASN A 111 9.84 4.41 7.46
CA ASN A 111 10.02 4.00 8.85
C ASN A 111 8.84 4.48 9.70
N VAL A 112 8.29 3.61 10.53
CA VAL A 112 7.21 3.98 11.45
C VAL A 112 7.76 4.86 12.57
N VAL A 113 7.30 6.10 12.64
CA VAL A 113 7.70 7.07 13.69
C VAL A 113 6.65 7.23 14.79
N ALA A 114 5.38 6.94 14.48
CA ALA A 114 4.30 6.97 15.45
C ALA A 114 3.20 5.98 15.07
N GLN A 115 2.44 5.54 16.08
CA GLN A 115 1.25 4.72 15.88
C GLN A 115 0.19 5.07 16.91
N TYR A 116 -1.07 5.12 16.48
CA TYR A 116 -2.20 5.48 17.33
C TYR A 116 -3.35 4.51 17.09
N MET A 117 -3.83 3.88 18.14
CA MET A 117 -5.05 3.09 18.07
C MET A 117 -6.25 4.04 18.04
N SER A 118 -7.09 3.89 17.02
CA SER A 118 -8.28 4.73 16.79
C SER A 118 -9.45 3.83 16.35
N GLY A 119 -10.33 3.51 17.30
CA GLY A 119 -11.47 2.63 17.03
C GLY A 119 -11.02 1.22 16.61
N ASP A 120 -11.52 0.75 15.48
CA ASP A 120 -11.21 -0.56 14.91
C ASP A 120 -9.94 -0.57 14.01
N HIS A 121 -9.20 0.56 13.95
CA HIS A 121 -7.97 0.71 13.18
C HIS A 121 -6.80 1.20 14.04
N THR A 122 -5.59 0.97 13.55
CA THR A 122 -4.37 1.66 13.99
C THR A 122 -3.89 2.58 12.88
N ILE A 123 -3.65 3.84 13.22
CA ILE A 123 -2.99 4.83 12.36
C ILE A 123 -1.49 4.64 12.52
N PHE A 124 -0.77 4.38 11.43
CA PHE A 124 0.69 4.39 11.39
C PHE A 124 1.17 5.65 10.67
N VAL A 125 2.01 6.43 11.34
CA VAL A 125 2.72 7.56 10.72
C VAL A 125 4.09 7.06 10.29
N GLY A 126 4.38 7.19 9.00
CA GLY A 126 5.64 6.79 8.39
C GLY A 126 6.45 7.98 7.92
N GLU A 127 7.72 8.05 8.33
CA GLU A 127 8.69 8.95 7.76
C GLU A 127 9.23 8.36 6.46
N VAL A 128 9.06 9.11 5.37
CA VAL A 128 9.46 8.68 4.03
C VAL A 128 10.98 8.64 3.93
N GLN A 129 11.49 7.48 3.54
CA GLN A 129 12.93 7.26 3.32
C GLN A 129 13.30 7.36 1.84
N SER A 130 12.41 6.90 0.96
CA SER A 130 12.58 7.01 -0.49
C SER A 130 11.24 7.11 -1.20
N LEU A 131 11.24 7.74 -2.36
CA LEU A 131 10.11 7.86 -3.28
C LEU A 131 10.61 7.61 -4.70
N GLU A 132 9.96 6.69 -5.41
CA GLU A 132 10.20 6.41 -6.82
C GLU A 132 8.90 6.57 -7.61
N LEU A 133 8.96 7.21 -8.77
CA LEU A 133 7.82 7.43 -9.65
C LEU A 133 8.06 6.72 -10.98
N HIS A 134 6.99 6.13 -11.52
CA HIS A 134 7.01 5.44 -12.81
C HIS A 134 5.91 5.97 -13.72
N GLU A 135 6.00 5.68 -15.00
CA GLU A 135 4.97 6.06 -15.97
C GLU A 135 3.72 5.18 -15.84
N GLY A 136 2.57 5.77 -16.12
CA GLY A 136 1.28 5.09 -16.12
C GLY A 136 0.16 5.99 -15.56
N GLU A 137 -1.04 5.45 -15.53
CA GLU A 137 -2.23 6.09 -14.97
C GLU A 137 -2.62 5.40 -13.64
N PRO A 138 -3.10 6.15 -12.63
CA PRO A 138 -3.44 5.56 -11.35
C PRO A 138 -4.75 4.78 -11.40
N LEU A 139 -4.82 3.70 -10.62
CA LEU A 139 -6.07 3.04 -10.29
C LEU A 139 -6.86 3.89 -9.28
N VAL A 140 -8.13 4.14 -9.57
CA VAL A 140 -9.02 4.94 -8.72
C VAL A 140 -10.13 4.06 -8.15
N HIS A 141 -10.42 4.21 -6.86
CA HIS A 141 -11.54 3.58 -6.20
C HIS A 141 -12.60 4.61 -5.80
N HIS A 142 -13.86 4.37 -6.19
CA HIS A 142 -14.98 5.25 -5.89
C HIS A 142 -16.29 4.44 -5.80
N ARG A 143 -17.06 4.65 -4.74
CA ARG A 143 -18.38 4.00 -4.52
C ARG A 143 -18.36 2.47 -4.64
N GLY A 144 -17.29 1.83 -4.14
CA GLY A 144 -17.16 0.37 -4.18
C GLY A 144 -16.73 -0.20 -5.53
N GLY A 145 -16.35 0.64 -6.50
CA GLY A 145 -15.87 0.23 -7.81
C GLY A 145 -14.52 0.84 -8.16
N TYR A 146 -13.86 0.23 -9.16
CA TYR A 146 -12.63 0.73 -9.71
C TYR A 146 -12.89 1.56 -10.97
N HIS A 147 -12.11 2.62 -11.13
CA HIS A 147 -12.24 3.59 -12.21
C HIS A 147 -10.89 3.99 -12.77
N ARG A 148 -10.90 4.55 -13.97
CA ARG A 148 -9.76 5.24 -14.60
C ARG A 148 -10.00 6.73 -14.59
N LEU A 149 -8.92 7.50 -14.55
CA LEU A 149 -9.04 8.94 -14.77
C LEU A 149 -9.44 9.21 -16.22
N GLY A 150 -10.31 10.18 -16.41
CA GLY A 150 -10.60 10.73 -17.73
C GLY A 150 -9.50 11.66 -18.22
N PRO A 151 -9.60 12.19 -19.45
CA PRO A 151 -8.66 13.19 -19.95
C PRO A 151 -8.64 14.41 -19.03
N ARG A 152 -7.46 15.04 -18.91
CA ARG A 152 -7.31 16.27 -18.12
C ARG A 152 -8.22 17.36 -18.70
N ASN A 153 -8.98 18.04 -17.84
CA ASN A 153 -9.66 19.25 -18.25
C ASN A 153 -8.61 20.32 -18.60
N SER A 154 -8.71 20.86 -19.78
CA SER A 154 -7.86 21.97 -20.26
C SER A 154 -8.22 23.27 -19.57
#